data_5476b3c7340afa72c00bb78f6e633dd0
#
_entry.id   5476b3c7340afa72c00bb78f6e633dd0
#
_cell.length_a   1.000
_cell.length_b   1.000
_cell.length_c   1.000
_cell.angle_alpha   90.00
_cell.angle_beta   90.00
_cell.angle_gamma   90.00
#
_symmetry.space_group_name_H-M   'P 1'
#
loop_
_entity.id
_entity.type
_entity.pdbx_description
1 polymer ?
#
loop_
_entity_poly.entity_id
_entity_poly.type
_entity_poly.pdbx_seq_one_letter_code
_entity_poly.pdbx_strand_id
1 'polypeptide(L)'
;VSGKLSRTMGGPAIRLYGRADGMVTVSVPDLDHPGDRWRRSLYLVGRRNYNLTLLSVFDQPKLSMNCTRRDTSAAVLQTLVLLNNTFLLEQAHSFAERVARSTRNPSKRIELAFRLALGRKPSREEASWSRELLEREIQRQLETAVEPEEADLEALASLCQMILNSNEFLHVG
;
A
#
# COMPACT_ATOMS: atom_id res chain seq x y z
N VAL A 1 -8.81 1.96 0.18
CA VAL A 1 -8.19 3.23 -0.18
C VAL A 1 -7.86 3.23 -1.67
N SER A 2 -6.95 2.37 -2.14
CA SER A 2 -6.55 2.28 -3.57
C SER A 2 -7.68 1.97 -4.57
N GLY A 3 -8.77 1.36 -4.12
CA GLY A 3 -9.90 0.94 -4.97
C GLY A 3 -9.73 -0.43 -5.64
N LYS A 4 -8.60 -1.11 -5.44
CA LYS A 4 -8.32 -2.43 -6.06
C LYS A 4 -8.94 -3.61 -5.31
N LEU A 5 -9.44 -3.43 -4.09
CA LEU A 5 -9.96 -4.54 -3.28
C LEU A 5 -11.06 -5.32 -4.01
N SER A 6 -10.80 -6.60 -4.28
CA SER A 6 -11.81 -7.54 -4.75
C SER A 6 -12.74 -7.94 -3.59
N ARG A 7 -14.04 -7.78 -3.80
CA ARG A 7 -15.07 -8.17 -2.84
C ARG A 7 -15.62 -9.57 -3.06
N THR A 8 -15.05 -10.31 -4.02
CA THR A 8 -15.47 -11.69 -4.31
C THR A 8 -15.33 -12.54 -3.06
N MET A 9 -16.43 -13.18 -2.68
CA MET A 9 -16.49 -14.11 -1.56
C MET A 9 -16.50 -15.55 -2.04
N GLY A 10 -15.92 -16.47 -1.24
CA GLY A 10 -15.82 -17.88 -1.59
C GLY A 10 -14.74 -18.18 -2.63
N GLY A 11 -14.78 -19.36 -3.22
CA GLY A 11 -13.81 -19.81 -4.21
C GLY A 11 -12.52 -20.37 -3.61
N PRO A 12 -11.56 -20.81 -4.46
CA PRO A 12 -10.32 -21.43 -4.01
C PRO A 12 -9.43 -20.45 -3.25
N ALA A 13 -8.58 -20.99 -2.39
CA ALA A 13 -7.61 -20.21 -1.64
C ALA A 13 -6.46 -19.77 -2.56
N ILE A 14 -5.98 -18.54 -2.36
CA ILE A 14 -4.88 -17.97 -3.12
C ILE A 14 -3.56 -18.58 -2.66
N ARG A 15 -2.80 -19.13 -3.59
CA ARG A 15 -1.51 -19.77 -3.31
C ARG A 15 -0.42 -18.75 -3.06
N LEU A 16 0.51 -19.12 -2.17
CA LEU A 16 1.70 -18.36 -1.87
C LEU A 16 2.90 -18.99 -2.58
N TYR A 17 3.83 -18.16 -3.00
CA TYR A 17 5.06 -18.52 -3.69
C TYR A 17 6.28 -17.98 -2.94
N GLY A 18 7.29 -18.84 -2.73
CA GLY A 18 8.59 -18.46 -2.18
C GLY A 18 9.53 -18.00 -3.29
N ARG A 19 10.04 -16.79 -3.14
CA ARG A 19 11.04 -16.22 -4.05
C ARG A 19 12.45 -16.71 -3.66
N ALA A 20 13.39 -16.59 -4.59
CA ALA A 20 14.79 -16.96 -4.37
C ALA A 20 15.47 -16.11 -3.27
N ASP A 21 14.98 -14.90 -3.03
CA ASP A 21 15.43 -14.01 -1.95
C ASP A 21 14.85 -14.37 -0.55
N GLY A 22 14.13 -15.47 -0.44
CA GLY A 22 13.48 -15.94 0.78
C GLY A 22 12.15 -15.25 1.11
N MET A 23 11.72 -14.27 0.33
CA MET A 23 10.42 -13.64 0.53
C MET A 23 9.28 -14.53 0.02
N VAL A 24 8.17 -14.50 0.73
CA VAL A 24 6.93 -15.17 0.32
C VAL A 24 5.94 -14.15 -0.19
N THR A 25 5.46 -14.36 -1.39
CA THR A 25 4.50 -13.47 -2.07
C THR A 25 3.32 -14.26 -2.63
N VAL A 26 2.31 -13.56 -3.14
CA VAL A 26 1.18 -14.18 -3.86
C VAL A 26 1.67 -14.68 -5.21
N SER A 27 1.32 -15.92 -5.58
CA SER A 27 1.61 -16.47 -6.90
C SER A 27 0.64 -15.88 -7.92
N VAL A 28 1.13 -14.94 -8.74
CA VAL A 28 0.31 -14.30 -9.78
C VAL A 28 -0.04 -15.25 -10.95
N PRO A 29 0.89 -16.12 -11.42
CA PRO A 29 0.59 -17.06 -12.51
C PRO A 29 -0.49 -18.10 -12.16
N ASP A 30 -0.67 -18.41 -10.87
CA ASP A 30 -1.63 -19.41 -10.39
C ASP A 30 -3.00 -18.82 -9.99
N LEU A 31 -3.27 -17.57 -10.36
CA LEU A 31 -4.56 -16.95 -10.08
C LEU A 31 -5.58 -17.33 -11.14
N ASP A 32 -6.74 -17.83 -10.72
CA ASP A 32 -7.86 -18.15 -11.62
C ASP A 32 -8.39 -16.90 -12.33
N HIS A 33 -8.33 -15.75 -11.62
CA HIS A 33 -8.72 -14.44 -12.15
C HIS A 33 -7.72 -13.35 -11.75
N PRO A 34 -7.42 -12.38 -12.64
CA PRO A 34 -6.48 -11.27 -12.33
C PRO A 34 -6.83 -10.47 -11.08
N GLY A 35 -8.11 -10.40 -10.72
CA GLY A 35 -8.60 -9.70 -9.52
C GLY A 35 -8.35 -10.44 -8.21
N ASP A 36 -7.98 -11.72 -8.24
CA ASP A 36 -7.83 -12.54 -7.05
C ASP A 36 -6.63 -12.12 -6.19
N ARG A 37 -5.58 -11.54 -6.78
CA ARG A 37 -4.44 -10.97 -6.04
C ARG A 37 -4.83 -9.82 -5.08
N TRP A 38 -6.00 -9.23 -5.27
CA TRP A 38 -6.52 -8.09 -4.48
C TRP A 38 -7.60 -8.50 -3.48
N ARG A 39 -7.79 -9.80 -3.24
CA ARG A 39 -8.74 -10.29 -2.24
C ARG A 39 -8.20 -10.09 -0.84
N ARG A 40 -9.10 -10.11 0.16
CA ARG A 40 -8.72 -10.02 1.58
C ARG A 40 -7.80 -11.17 1.96
N SER A 41 -6.87 -10.92 2.88
CA SER A 41 -5.85 -11.90 3.35
C SER A 41 -6.44 -13.20 3.90
N LEU A 42 -7.70 -13.21 4.32
CA LEU A 42 -8.39 -14.43 4.77
C LEU A 42 -8.52 -15.51 3.68
N TYR A 43 -8.37 -15.13 2.40
CA TYR A 43 -8.40 -16.07 1.26
C TYR A 43 -7.01 -16.61 0.89
N LEU A 44 -5.95 -16.19 1.58
CA LEU A 44 -4.61 -16.75 1.38
C LEU A 44 -4.53 -18.15 1.98
N VAL A 45 -3.76 -19.04 1.33
CA VAL A 45 -3.46 -20.36 1.88
C VAL A 45 -2.71 -20.19 3.20
N GLY A 46 -3.33 -20.59 4.31
CA GLY A 46 -2.68 -20.64 5.61
C GLY A 46 -1.81 -21.89 5.74
N ARG A 47 -0.49 -21.72 5.88
CA ARG A 47 0.45 -22.81 6.18
C ARG A 47 1.22 -22.47 7.46
N ARG A 48 1.48 -23.46 8.30
CA ARG A 48 2.18 -23.24 9.59
C ARG A 48 3.59 -22.64 9.41
N ASN A 49 4.30 -23.05 8.38
CA ASN A 49 5.70 -22.69 8.15
C ASN A 49 5.92 -21.73 6.98
N TYR A 50 4.85 -21.18 6.40
CA TYR A 50 4.93 -20.46 5.14
C TYR A 50 3.84 -19.39 5.06
N ASN A 51 4.16 -18.20 5.57
CA ASN A 51 3.24 -17.07 5.62
C ASN A 51 3.69 -15.97 4.65
N LEU A 52 2.75 -15.16 4.17
CA LEU A 52 3.07 -13.98 3.37
C LEU A 52 4.01 -13.06 4.17
N THR A 53 5.18 -12.74 3.61
CA THR A 53 6.22 -11.97 4.31
C THR A 53 5.68 -10.62 4.80
N LEU A 54 4.88 -9.92 3.99
CA LEU A 54 4.25 -8.67 4.39
C LEU A 54 3.43 -8.83 5.69
N LEU A 55 2.57 -9.84 5.75
CA LEU A 55 1.71 -10.05 6.92
C LEU A 55 2.52 -10.51 8.15
N SER A 56 3.60 -11.28 7.93
CA SER A 56 4.48 -11.71 9.01
C SER A 56 5.22 -10.55 9.68
N VAL A 57 5.59 -9.53 8.90
CA VAL A 57 6.23 -8.30 9.41
C VAL A 57 5.24 -7.45 10.23
N PHE A 58 3.94 -7.55 9.91
CA PHE A 58 2.86 -6.88 10.66
C PHE A 58 2.16 -7.79 11.68
N ASP A 59 2.91 -8.71 12.27
CA ASP A 59 2.48 -9.53 13.40
C ASP A 59 1.20 -10.33 13.16
N GLN A 60 1.03 -10.87 11.91
CA GLN A 60 -0.05 -11.82 11.64
C GLN A 60 0.02 -12.97 12.66
N PRO A 61 -1.10 -13.31 13.33
CA PRO A 61 -1.13 -14.43 14.26
C PRO A 61 -0.62 -15.73 13.61
N LYS A 62 0.40 -16.34 14.20
CA LYS A 62 0.86 -17.67 13.77
C LYS A 62 -0.19 -18.70 14.13
N LEU A 63 -0.49 -19.62 13.21
CA LEU A 63 -1.38 -20.75 13.46
C LEU A 63 -0.68 -21.78 14.39
N SER A 64 -0.43 -21.39 15.63
CA SER A 64 0.09 -22.28 16.67
C SER A 64 -1.01 -22.51 17.73
N MET A 65 -1.11 -23.74 18.25
CA MET A 65 -2.19 -24.14 19.14
C MET A 65 -2.25 -23.39 20.48
N ASN A 66 -1.26 -22.55 20.81
CA ASN A 66 -1.19 -21.80 22.07
C ASN A 66 -0.64 -20.38 21.88
N CYS A 67 -1.18 -19.63 20.92
CA CYS A 67 -0.78 -18.23 20.75
C CYS A 67 -1.51 -17.34 21.77
N THR A 68 -1.01 -17.29 23.00
CA THR A 68 -1.53 -16.44 24.08
C THR A 68 -0.91 -15.04 24.11
N ARG A 69 0.09 -14.77 23.27
CA ARG A 69 0.80 -13.49 23.25
C ARG A 69 1.08 -13.05 21.81
N ARG A 70 0.76 -11.80 21.50
CA ARG A 70 1.26 -11.13 20.29
C ARG A 70 2.70 -10.71 20.52
N ASP A 71 3.61 -11.16 19.66
CA ASP A 71 4.97 -10.63 19.61
C ASP A 71 4.91 -9.26 18.90
N THR A 72 5.46 -8.24 19.53
CA THR A 72 5.64 -6.92 18.90
C THR A 72 6.91 -6.98 18.07
N SER A 73 6.78 -6.82 16.75
CA SER A 73 7.92 -6.84 15.85
C SER A 73 8.69 -5.51 15.86
N ALA A 74 9.91 -5.56 15.34
CA ALA A 74 10.77 -4.38 15.27
C ALA A 74 10.22 -3.37 14.25
N ALA A 75 9.88 -2.17 14.71
CA ALA A 75 9.37 -1.06 13.90
C ALA A 75 10.24 -0.75 12.65
N VAL A 76 11.55 -1.01 12.74
CA VAL A 76 12.51 -0.81 11.63
C VAL A 76 12.21 -1.71 10.43
N LEU A 77 11.90 -3.00 10.65
CA LEU A 77 11.55 -3.92 9.57
C LEU A 77 10.22 -3.54 8.91
N GLN A 78 9.25 -3.08 9.69
CA GLN A 78 7.97 -2.59 9.17
C GLN A 78 8.19 -1.39 8.27
N THR A 79 8.99 -0.40 8.69
CA THR A 79 9.31 0.78 7.89
C THR A 79 10.00 0.41 6.58
N LEU A 80 11.00 -0.50 6.60
CA LEU A 80 11.69 -0.96 5.39
C LEU A 80 10.73 -1.63 4.39
N VAL A 81 9.84 -2.48 4.89
CA VAL A 81 8.83 -3.15 4.04
C VAL A 81 7.86 -2.14 3.46
N LEU A 82 7.39 -1.17 4.25
CA LEU A 82 6.49 -0.12 3.78
C LEU A 82 7.09 0.73 2.66
N LEU A 83 8.40 0.99 2.73
CA LEU A 83 9.09 1.81 1.72
C LEU A 83 9.40 1.05 0.43
N ASN A 84 9.72 -0.25 0.51
CA ASN A 84 10.30 -0.99 -0.61
C ASN A 84 9.41 -2.13 -1.15
N ASN A 85 8.29 -2.43 -0.51
CA ASN A 85 7.45 -3.55 -0.95
C ASN A 85 6.66 -3.18 -2.21
N THR A 86 6.85 -3.96 -3.28
CA THR A 86 6.20 -3.75 -4.58
C THR A 86 4.68 -3.70 -4.49
N PHE A 87 4.06 -4.51 -3.63
CA PHE A 87 2.61 -4.47 -3.41
C PHE A 87 2.17 -3.09 -2.88
N LEU A 88 2.91 -2.52 -1.92
CA LEU A 88 2.57 -1.21 -1.35
C LEU A 88 2.80 -0.07 -2.34
N LEU A 89 3.86 -0.15 -3.15
CA LEU A 89 4.10 0.79 -4.24
C LEU A 89 2.96 0.74 -5.27
N GLU A 90 2.53 -0.45 -5.69
CA GLU A 90 1.38 -0.63 -6.58
C GLU A 90 0.07 -0.09 -5.96
N GLN A 91 -0.12 -0.23 -4.64
CA GLN A 91 -1.29 0.35 -3.97
C GLN A 91 -1.24 1.87 -3.92
N ALA A 92 -0.06 2.45 -3.68
CA ALA A 92 0.14 3.89 -3.69
C ALA A 92 -0.14 4.48 -5.08
N HIS A 93 0.39 3.85 -6.14
CA HIS A 93 0.13 4.25 -7.52
C HIS A 93 -1.36 4.15 -7.89
N SER A 94 -2.01 3.04 -7.56
CA SER A 94 -3.46 2.87 -7.80
C SER A 94 -4.31 3.86 -7.01
N PHE A 95 -3.85 4.25 -5.83
CA PHE A 95 -4.48 5.30 -5.03
C PHE A 95 -4.32 6.67 -5.69
N ALA A 96 -3.13 6.99 -6.17
CA ALA A 96 -2.87 8.22 -6.92
C ALA A 96 -3.72 8.32 -8.18
N GLU A 97 -3.83 7.26 -9.00
CA GLU A 97 -4.73 7.22 -10.15
C GLU A 97 -6.18 7.51 -9.75
N ARG A 98 -6.66 6.90 -8.65
CA ARG A 98 -8.02 7.13 -8.16
C ARG A 98 -8.26 8.59 -7.80
N VAL A 99 -7.31 9.23 -7.12
CA VAL A 99 -7.35 10.65 -6.75
C VAL A 99 -7.27 11.54 -7.99
N ALA A 100 -6.35 11.26 -8.91
CA ALA A 100 -6.16 12.01 -10.16
C ALA A 100 -7.41 12.02 -11.04
N ARG A 101 -8.11 10.88 -11.16
CA ARG A 101 -9.37 10.78 -11.91
C ARG A 101 -10.51 11.62 -11.32
N SER A 102 -10.46 11.91 -10.02
CA SER A 102 -11.54 12.64 -9.34
C SER A 102 -11.44 14.15 -9.50
N THR A 103 -10.24 14.70 -9.61
CA THR A 103 -10.02 16.16 -9.74
C THR A 103 -8.65 16.47 -10.31
N ARG A 104 -8.57 17.56 -11.09
CA ARG A 104 -7.29 18.11 -11.58
C ARG A 104 -6.67 19.16 -10.64
N ASN A 105 -7.42 19.67 -9.69
CA ASN A 105 -6.95 20.70 -8.76
C ASN A 105 -6.00 20.10 -7.70
N PRO A 106 -4.72 20.52 -7.60
CA PRO A 106 -3.74 19.94 -6.68
C PRO A 106 -4.18 20.00 -5.22
N SER A 107 -4.73 21.12 -4.76
CA SER A 107 -5.19 21.26 -3.37
C SER A 107 -6.36 20.33 -3.04
N LYS A 108 -7.27 20.10 -4.00
CA LYS A 108 -8.37 19.15 -3.84
C LYS A 108 -7.89 17.70 -3.89
N ARG A 109 -6.84 17.40 -4.67
CA ARG A 109 -6.19 16.07 -4.67
C ARG A 109 -5.61 15.74 -3.30
N ILE A 110 -4.87 16.68 -2.70
CA ILE A 110 -4.32 16.52 -1.35
C ILE A 110 -5.46 16.28 -0.35
N GLU A 111 -6.49 17.13 -0.34
CA GLU A 111 -7.64 16.96 0.57
C GLU A 111 -8.31 15.60 0.38
N LEU A 112 -8.53 15.17 -0.86
CA LEU A 112 -9.16 13.90 -1.18
C LEU A 112 -8.31 12.70 -0.74
N ALA A 113 -6.99 12.77 -0.92
CA ALA A 113 -6.07 11.72 -0.46
C ALA A 113 -6.15 11.54 1.06
N PHE A 114 -6.09 12.62 1.83
CA PHE A 114 -6.23 12.56 3.29
C PHE A 114 -7.60 12.04 3.73
N ARG A 115 -8.68 12.48 3.09
CA ARG A 115 -10.04 11.99 3.41
C ARG A 115 -10.22 10.51 3.11
N LEU A 116 -9.69 10.01 2.00
CA LEU A 116 -9.81 8.60 1.63
C LEU A 116 -8.96 7.68 2.50
N ALA A 117 -7.79 8.13 2.94
CA ALA A 117 -6.88 7.33 3.75
C ALA A 117 -7.15 7.47 5.26
N LEU A 118 -7.31 8.68 5.74
CA LEU A 118 -7.34 9.00 7.18
C LEU A 118 -8.72 9.46 7.67
N GLY A 119 -9.71 9.59 6.78
CA GLY A 119 -11.08 10.01 7.14
C GLY A 119 -11.23 11.50 7.51
N ARG A 120 -10.16 12.28 7.43
CA ARG A 120 -10.12 13.71 7.82
C ARG A 120 -9.50 14.60 6.73
N LYS A 121 -9.65 15.89 6.87
CA LYS A 121 -8.89 16.87 6.07
C LYS A 121 -7.46 16.99 6.59
N PRO A 122 -6.49 17.36 5.72
CA PRO A 122 -5.16 17.72 6.16
C PRO A 122 -5.19 18.98 7.03
N SER A 123 -4.28 19.10 7.99
CA SER A 123 -3.99 20.34 8.69
C SER A 123 -3.39 21.38 7.73
N ARG A 124 -3.24 22.62 8.17
CA ARG A 124 -2.58 23.66 7.36
C ARG A 124 -1.12 23.30 7.04
N GLU A 125 -0.43 22.72 8.00
CA GLU A 125 0.97 22.30 7.87
C GLU A 125 1.08 21.09 6.93
N GLU A 126 0.26 20.05 7.12
CA GLU A 126 0.21 18.89 6.23
C GLU A 126 -0.10 19.26 4.79
N ALA A 127 -1.06 20.18 4.58
CA ALA A 127 -1.38 20.68 3.25
C ALA A 127 -0.24 21.48 2.61
N SER A 128 0.55 22.22 3.42
CA SER A 128 1.73 22.95 2.95
C SER A 128 2.86 21.99 2.54
N TRP A 129 3.21 21.05 3.42
CA TRP A 129 4.22 20.04 3.16
C TRP A 129 3.87 19.14 1.97
N SER A 130 2.59 18.77 1.84
CA SER A 130 2.13 17.97 0.70
C SER A 130 2.29 18.72 -0.62
N ARG A 131 2.03 20.03 -0.66
CA ARG A 131 2.25 20.83 -1.86
C ARG A 131 3.73 20.94 -2.20
N GLU A 132 4.56 21.22 -1.22
CA GLU A 132 6.02 21.29 -1.41
C GLU A 132 6.59 19.95 -1.89
N LEU A 133 6.10 18.83 -1.36
CA LEU A 133 6.48 17.50 -1.83
C LEU A 133 6.10 17.30 -3.29
N LEU A 134 4.85 17.59 -3.67
CA LEU A 134 4.38 17.44 -5.06
C LEU A 134 5.21 18.29 -6.02
N GLU A 135 5.44 19.57 -5.70
CA GLU A 135 6.23 20.47 -6.53
C GLU A 135 7.67 19.96 -6.71
N ARG A 136 8.32 19.51 -5.65
CA ARG A 136 9.67 18.96 -5.67
C ARG A 136 9.76 17.67 -6.49
N GLU A 137 8.80 16.74 -6.30
CA GLU A 137 8.80 15.49 -7.03
C GLU A 137 8.50 15.68 -8.52
N ILE A 138 7.58 16.57 -8.88
CA ILE A 138 7.31 16.91 -10.28
C ILE A 138 8.59 17.48 -10.92
N GLN A 139 9.25 18.44 -10.27
CA GLN A 139 10.47 19.02 -10.79
C GLN A 139 11.56 17.96 -10.99
N ARG A 140 11.75 17.06 -10.03
CA ARG A 140 12.70 15.94 -10.11
C ARG A 140 12.40 15.00 -11.29
N GLN A 141 11.13 14.67 -11.53
CA GLN A 141 10.73 13.82 -12.64
C GLN A 141 10.97 14.50 -14.00
N LEU A 142 10.65 15.78 -14.11
CA LEU A 142 10.90 16.56 -15.33
C LEU A 142 12.39 16.65 -15.69
N GLU A 143 13.28 16.70 -14.70
CA GLU A 143 14.74 16.65 -14.92
C GLU A 143 15.21 15.32 -15.52
N THR A 144 14.46 14.24 -15.34
CA THR A 144 14.73 12.91 -15.92
C THR A 144 14.02 12.66 -17.25
N ALA A 145 13.52 13.72 -17.90
CA ALA A 145 12.80 13.69 -19.17
C ALA A 145 11.53 12.82 -19.19
N VAL A 146 10.84 12.73 -18.05
CA VAL A 146 9.51 12.12 -17.93
C VAL A 146 8.45 13.10 -18.43
N GLU A 147 7.41 12.59 -19.10
CA GLU A 147 6.30 13.42 -19.58
C GLU A 147 5.56 14.10 -18.42
N PRO A 148 5.08 15.35 -18.56
CA PRO A 148 4.48 16.11 -17.46
C PRO A 148 3.28 15.43 -16.78
N GLU A 149 2.45 14.70 -17.53
CA GLU A 149 1.31 13.97 -16.97
C GLU A 149 1.76 12.78 -16.13
N GLU A 150 2.80 12.09 -16.55
CA GLU A 150 3.40 10.98 -15.81
C GLU A 150 4.13 11.49 -14.56
N ALA A 151 4.87 12.60 -14.69
CA ALA A 151 5.54 13.26 -13.56
C ALA A 151 4.54 13.69 -12.47
N ASP A 152 3.38 14.24 -12.84
CA ASP A 152 2.31 14.62 -11.92
C ASP A 152 1.72 13.40 -11.20
N LEU A 153 1.52 12.28 -11.93
CA LEU A 153 1.00 11.03 -11.35
C LEU A 153 2.00 10.39 -10.38
N GLU A 154 3.27 10.33 -10.74
CA GLU A 154 4.33 9.77 -9.89
C GLU A 154 4.55 10.61 -8.61
N ALA A 155 4.51 11.93 -8.73
CA ALA A 155 4.53 12.82 -7.56
C ALA A 155 3.34 12.55 -6.63
N LEU A 156 2.15 12.39 -7.21
CA LEU A 156 0.96 12.06 -6.43
C LEU A 156 1.05 10.67 -5.80
N ALA A 157 1.67 9.69 -6.49
CA ALA A 157 1.92 8.35 -5.94
C ALA A 157 2.88 8.41 -4.74
N SER A 158 3.91 9.24 -4.79
CA SER A 158 4.83 9.50 -3.67
C SER A 158 4.10 10.08 -2.45
N LEU A 159 3.20 11.05 -2.65
CA LEU A 159 2.34 11.57 -1.58
C LEU A 159 1.41 10.48 -1.02
N CYS A 160 0.78 9.69 -1.88
CA CYS A 160 -0.08 8.59 -1.45
C CYS A 160 0.70 7.54 -0.65
N GLN A 161 1.93 7.20 -1.06
CA GLN A 161 2.81 6.29 -0.33
C GLN A 161 3.15 6.85 1.06
N MET A 162 3.48 8.13 1.15
CA MET A 162 3.76 8.80 2.44
C MET A 162 2.56 8.69 3.39
N ILE A 163 1.34 8.94 2.90
CA ILE A 163 0.11 8.84 3.71
C ILE A 163 -0.12 7.38 4.17
N LEU A 164 0.04 6.40 3.26
CA LEU A 164 -0.12 4.97 3.60
C LEU A 164 0.94 4.47 4.60
N ASN A 165 2.10 5.13 4.67
CA ASN A 165 3.18 4.81 5.61
C ASN A 165 3.07 5.58 6.93
N SER A 166 2.08 6.46 7.08
CA SER A 166 1.89 7.22 8.32
C SER A 166 1.41 6.31 9.46
N ASN A 167 1.84 6.61 10.68
CA ASN A 167 1.37 5.90 11.87
C ASN A 167 -0.15 5.97 12.03
N GLU A 168 -0.77 7.09 11.65
CA GLU A 168 -2.22 7.29 11.71
C GLU A 168 -2.98 6.34 10.79
N PHE A 169 -2.40 5.98 9.63
CA PHE A 169 -2.98 4.99 8.72
C PHE A 169 -2.78 3.56 9.21
N LEU A 170 -1.61 3.25 9.79
CA LEU A 170 -1.22 1.89 10.18
C LEU A 170 -1.82 1.45 11.52
N HIS A 171 -2.01 2.39 12.43
CA HIS A 171 -2.48 2.14 13.78
C HIS A 171 -3.81 2.86 14.01
N VAL A 172 -4.89 2.07 14.01
CA VAL A 172 -6.21 2.57 14.45
C VAL A 172 -6.16 2.65 15.96
N GLY A 173 -6.18 3.90 16.49
CA GLY A 173 -6.27 4.20 17.93
C GLY A 173 -7.62 3.86 18.53
#